data_a7cd8460cf6e054f94a0029a23e8f5ce
#
_entry.id   a7cd8460cf6e054f94a0029a23e8f5ce
#
_cell.length_a   1.000
_cell.length_b   1.000
_cell.length_c   1.000
_cell.angle_alpha   90.00
_cell.angle_beta   90.00
_cell.angle_gamma   90.00
#
_symmetry.space_group_name_H-M   'P 1'
#
loop_
_entity.id
_entity.type
_entity.pdbx_description
1 polymer ?
#
loop_
_entity_poly.entity_id
_entity_poly.type
_entity_poly.pdbx_seq_one_letter_code
_entity_poly.pdbx_strand_id
1 'polypeptide(L)'
;MSRIFDALQRSGLEQTGVEYPDMMTVAAEVFEAPHGQTSANQATAGPAPVIDEQVALAEMAKAIMPERATDAPGEFRSLEVCVTAASRFVFVTEPDSLVAEKFRFLGVRLRQIRHSRSLKKILVTSAIPQEGKSLVSANVAGVLARRKEKVLLIEGDLRRPVLAQQFGLGRLAGLAEWLQSGLQTASNIYHLSGPGFWIMPAGDPPLNALELMQSGRLSQLMEQLTPLFDWIIVDSPPLLPLADTTVWARMTDGTLLVAREGITEKAPLQRGLEMIKKSDLLGIVLNGCMNPDHKNYYRRYSPPAVK
;
A
#
# COMPACT_ATOMS: atom_id res chain seq x y z
N MET A 1 27.45 -1.21 9.70
CA MET A 1 26.78 -0.02 9.11
C MET A 1 26.34 -0.39 7.70
N SER A 2 25.11 -0.07 7.36
CA SER A 2 24.49 -0.55 6.11
C SER A 2 25.09 0.16 4.89
N ARG A 3 25.40 -0.59 3.82
CA ARG A 3 25.90 -0.05 2.54
C ARG A 3 24.97 1.02 1.91
N ILE A 4 23.71 1.03 2.33
CA ILE A 4 22.71 2.03 1.92
C ILE A 4 22.97 3.38 2.62
N PHE A 5 23.38 3.36 3.90
CA PHE A 5 23.71 4.57 4.64
C PHE A 5 24.90 5.33 4.02
N ASP A 6 25.96 4.60 3.63
CA ASP A 6 27.11 5.18 2.92
C ASP A 6 26.74 5.75 1.53
N ALA A 7 25.70 5.18 0.92
CA ALA A 7 25.20 5.68 -0.39
C ALA A 7 24.47 7.01 -0.25
N LEU A 8 23.72 7.19 0.84
CA LEU A 8 22.99 8.42 1.13
C LEU A 8 23.94 9.55 1.55
N GLN A 9 24.96 9.25 2.37
CA GLN A 9 26.00 10.24 2.74
C GLN A 9 26.78 10.79 1.53
N ARG A 10 27.09 9.94 0.56
CA ARG A 10 27.86 10.37 -0.64
C ARG A 10 27.01 11.05 -1.70
N SER A 11 25.69 11.10 -1.59
CA SER A 11 24.79 11.75 -2.57
C SER A 11 24.76 13.28 -2.48
N GLY A 12 25.62 13.90 -1.67
CA GLY A 12 25.75 15.36 -1.58
C GLY A 12 24.63 16.08 -0.83
N LEU A 13 23.85 15.35 -0.04
CA LEU A 13 22.79 15.92 0.81
C LEU A 13 23.35 16.75 1.99
N GLU A 14 24.68 16.65 2.27
CA GLU A 14 25.34 17.34 3.36
C GLU A 14 25.82 18.79 3.04
N GLN A 15 25.69 19.26 1.78
CA GLN A 15 26.30 20.55 1.40
C GLN A 15 25.40 21.79 1.54
N THR A 16 24.18 21.63 1.99
CA THR A 16 23.32 22.80 2.25
C THR A 16 23.04 22.84 3.76
N GLY A 17 23.77 23.71 4.49
CA GLY A 17 23.73 23.92 5.93
C GLY A 17 22.36 24.10 6.61
N VAL A 18 21.39 23.30 6.25
CA VAL A 18 20.13 23.07 6.93
C VAL A 18 20.35 21.84 7.79
N GLU A 19 20.41 22.01 9.11
CA GLU A 19 20.31 20.91 10.08
C GLU A 19 19.00 20.16 9.79
N TYR A 20 19.10 19.04 9.08
CA TYR A 20 18.00 18.10 9.00
C TYR A 20 17.90 17.38 10.32
N PRO A 21 16.76 17.42 11.02
CA PRO A 21 16.56 16.52 12.15
C PRO A 21 16.68 15.10 11.63
N ASP A 22 17.53 14.30 12.27
CA ASP A 22 17.86 12.90 12.02
C ASP A 22 17.04 12.20 10.92
N MET A 23 17.70 11.84 9.80
CA MET A 23 17.06 11.06 8.74
C MET A 23 16.65 9.72 9.33
N MET A 24 15.39 9.62 9.75
CA MET A 24 14.86 8.41 10.33
C MET A 24 14.58 7.37 9.26
N THR A 25 15.41 6.37 9.23
CA THR A 25 15.18 5.12 8.54
C THR A 25 14.11 4.35 9.32
N VAL A 26 12.88 4.31 8.82
CA VAL A 26 11.84 3.43 9.36
C VAL A 26 12.08 2.05 8.77
N ALA A 27 12.68 1.17 9.56
CA ALA A 27 12.89 -0.22 9.19
C ALA A 27 11.65 -1.04 9.56
N ALA A 28 10.93 -1.56 8.58
CA ALA A 28 9.88 -2.55 8.79
C ALA A 28 10.47 -3.96 8.59
N GLU A 29 10.53 -4.76 9.65
CA GLU A 29 10.94 -6.16 9.57
C GLU A 29 9.77 -7.00 9.04
N VAL A 30 10.01 -7.70 7.94
CA VAL A 30 9.07 -8.69 7.41
C VAL A 30 9.64 -10.07 7.68
N PHE A 31 8.94 -10.86 8.49
CA PHE A 31 9.30 -12.25 8.77
C PHE A 31 9.14 -13.11 7.52
N GLU A 32 10.20 -13.80 7.10
CA GLU A 32 10.08 -14.97 6.23
C GLU A 32 9.68 -16.17 7.09
N ALA A 33 8.55 -16.80 6.78
CA ALA A 33 8.20 -18.08 7.36
C ALA A 33 9.13 -19.17 6.79
N PRO A 34 9.62 -20.14 7.61
CA PRO A 34 10.43 -21.24 7.10
C PRO A 34 9.59 -22.11 6.18
N HIS A 35 10.14 -22.49 5.04
CA HIS A 35 9.55 -23.46 4.13
C HIS A 35 9.45 -24.81 4.83
N GLY A 36 8.23 -25.18 5.26
CA GLY A 36 7.91 -26.50 5.76
C GLY A 36 7.88 -27.49 4.60
N GLN A 37 8.70 -28.52 4.69
CA GLN A 37 8.65 -29.67 3.80
C GLN A 37 7.31 -30.39 3.97
N THR A 38 6.51 -30.47 2.92
CA THR A 38 5.31 -31.28 2.83
C THR A 38 5.70 -32.74 2.60
N SER A 39 5.64 -33.56 3.64
CA SER A 39 5.61 -35.00 3.50
C SER A 39 4.21 -35.45 3.06
N ALA A 40 4.16 -36.12 1.92
CA ALA A 40 2.94 -36.72 1.38
C ALA A 40 2.49 -37.88 2.28
N ASN A 41 1.29 -37.74 2.87
CA ASN A 41 0.57 -38.87 3.48
C ASN A 41 -0.64 -39.22 2.58
N GLN A 42 -0.58 -40.41 2.01
CA GLN A 42 -1.69 -41.01 1.27
C GLN A 42 -2.80 -41.40 2.27
N ALA A 43 -3.98 -40.82 2.13
CA ALA A 43 -5.17 -41.31 2.80
C ALA A 43 -6.20 -41.75 1.74
N THR A 44 -6.64 -42.98 1.93
CA THR A 44 -7.59 -43.76 1.14
C THR A 44 -8.95 -43.09 0.97
N ALA A 45 -9.43 -43.04 -0.26
CA ALA A 45 -10.72 -42.48 -0.64
C ALA A 45 -11.88 -43.42 -0.27
N GLY A 46 -12.85 -42.91 0.48
CA GLY A 46 -14.20 -43.47 0.57
C GLY A 46 -15.12 -42.79 -0.47
N PRO A 47 -16.27 -43.40 -0.85
CA PRO A 47 -17.09 -42.88 -1.96
C PRO A 47 -17.77 -41.56 -1.58
N ALA A 48 -17.70 -40.58 -2.50
CA ALA A 48 -18.31 -39.26 -2.39
C ALA A 48 -19.84 -39.34 -2.56
N PRO A 49 -20.62 -38.51 -1.87
CA PRO A 49 -22.05 -38.37 -2.14
C PRO A 49 -22.27 -37.66 -3.47
N VAL A 50 -23.22 -38.16 -4.24
CA VAL A 50 -23.67 -37.59 -5.51
C VAL A 50 -24.42 -36.30 -5.19
N ILE A 51 -23.80 -35.16 -5.45
CA ILE A 51 -24.46 -33.83 -5.33
C ILE A 51 -25.04 -33.52 -6.73
N ASP A 52 -26.32 -33.16 -6.75
CA ASP A 52 -27.05 -32.78 -7.96
C ASP A 52 -26.40 -31.53 -8.59
N GLU A 53 -25.80 -31.71 -9.76
CA GLU A 53 -24.96 -30.71 -10.46
C GLU A 53 -25.75 -29.43 -10.81
N GLN A 54 -27.08 -29.54 -10.93
CA GLN A 54 -27.95 -28.39 -11.22
C GLN A 54 -28.18 -27.50 -9.99
N VAL A 55 -28.18 -28.08 -8.77
CA VAL A 55 -28.32 -27.31 -7.52
C VAL A 55 -27.02 -26.60 -7.19
N ALA A 56 -25.87 -27.26 -7.41
CA ALA A 56 -24.56 -26.66 -7.21
C ALA A 56 -24.29 -25.49 -8.16
N LEU A 57 -24.71 -25.59 -9.43
CA LEU A 57 -24.61 -24.52 -10.40
C LEU A 57 -25.53 -23.33 -10.08
N ALA A 58 -26.72 -23.57 -9.54
CA ALA A 58 -27.64 -22.51 -9.13
C ALA A 58 -27.17 -21.77 -7.87
N GLU A 59 -26.52 -22.46 -6.91
CA GLU A 59 -25.91 -21.84 -5.75
C GLU A 59 -24.63 -21.08 -6.11
N MET A 60 -23.79 -21.60 -6.99
CA MET A 60 -22.64 -20.86 -7.51
C MET A 60 -23.04 -19.62 -8.31
N ALA A 61 -24.11 -19.69 -9.10
CA ALA A 61 -24.64 -18.54 -9.84
C ALA A 61 -25.18 -17.45 -8.89
N LYS A 62 -25.76 -17.82 -7.74
CA LYS A 62 -26.21 -16.89 -6.69
C LYS A 62 -25.03 -16.23 -5.96
N ALA A 63 -23.92 -16.94 -5.76
CA ALA A 63 -22.70 -16.42 -5.14
C ALA A 63 -21.90 -15.47 -6.05
N ILE A 64 -22.12 -15.50 -7.37
CA ILE A 64 -21.38 -14.71 -8.38
C ILE A 64 -22.11 -13.40 -8.76
N MET A 65 -23.40 -13.26 -8.44
CA MET A 65 -24.10 -12.00 -8.65
C MET A 65 -24.00 -11.13 -7.38
N PRO A 66 -23.26 -10.00 -7.41
CA PRO A 66 -23.36 -9.06 -6.32
C PRO A 66 -24.80 -8.53 -6.27
N GLU A 67 -25.46 -8.68 -5.13
CA GLU A 67 -26.72 -8.00 -4.85
C GLU A 67 -26.57 -6.53 -5.27
N ARG A 68 -27.42 -6.08 -6.19
CA ARG A 68 -27.58 -4.66 -6.49
C ARG A 68 -28.13 -3.98 -5.22
N ALA A 69 -27.21 -3.58 -4.35
CA ALA A 69 -27.55 -2.60 -3.34
C ALA A 69 -27.96 -1.31 -4.07
N THR A 70 -29.16 -0.84 -3.81
CA THR A 70 -29.66 0.47 -4.25
C THR A 70 -28.98 1.52 -3.40
N ASP A 71 -27.72 1.87 -3.75
CA ASP A 71 -26.97 2.93 -3.08
C ASP A 71 -27.56 4.28 -3.49
N ALA A 72 -27.93 5.09 -2.52
CA ALA A 72 -28.28 6.49 -2.74
C ALA A 72 -27.09 7.22 -3.38
N PRO A 73 -27.30 8.17 -4.31
CA PRO A 73 -26.20 8.85 -4.99
C PRO A 73 -25.36 9.63 -3.96
N GLY A 74 -24.15 9.14 -3.68
CA GLY A 74 -23.16 9.79 -2.81
C GLY A 74 -22.57 8.96 -1.67
N GLU A 75 -23.07 7.77 -1.37
CA GLU A 75 -22.47 6.87 -0.37
C GLU A 75 -21.49 5.89 -1.00
N PHE A 76 -20.28 5.80 -0.42
CA PHE A 76 -19.30 4.79 -0.79
C PHE A 76 -19.74 3.42 -0.28
N ARG A 77 -19.73 2.41 -1.14
CA ARG A 77 -20.05 1.03 -0.77
C ARG A 77 -19.09 0.51 0.30
N SER A 78 -19.62 -0.04 1.39
CA SER A 78 -18.82 -0.70 2.42
C SER A 78 -18.57 -2.16 2.08
N LEU A 79 -17.32 -2.61 2.29
CA LEU A 79 -16.90 -4.00 2.11
C LEU A 79 -16.31 -4.51 3.42
N GLU A 80 -16.72 -5.70 3.81
CA GLU A 80 -16.06 -6.42 4.88
C GLU A 80 -14.77 -7.05 4.35
N VAL A 81 -13.68 -6.86 5.07
CA VAL A 81 -12.35 -7.35 4.68
C VAL A 81 -11.91 -8.44 5.63
N CYS A 82 -11.62 -9.60 5.08
CA CYS A 82 -11.01 -10.68 5.81
C CYS A 82 -9.48 -10.60 5.68
N VAL A 83 -8.84 -9.79 6.53
CA VAL A 83 -7.38 -9.68 6.57
C VAL A 83 -6.81 -10.90 7.28
N THR A 84 -6.03 -11.70 6.56
CA THR A 84 -5.32 -12.84 7.14
C THR A 84 -3.89 -12.44 7.55
N ALA A 85 -3.26 -13.21 8.43
CA ALA A 85 -1.86 -12.99 8.82
C ALA A 85 -0.90 -13.00 7.61
N ALA A 86 -1.25 -13.75 6.56
CA ALA A 86 -0.48 -13.77 5.31
C ALA A 86 -0.44 -12.42 4.58
N SER A 87 -1.43 -11.56 4.79
CA SER A 87 -1.50 -10.22 4.17
C SER A 87 -0.49 -9.23 4.73
N ARG A 88 0.12 -9.50 5.90
CA ARG A 88 1.13 -8.66 6.58
C ARG A 88 0.66 -7.21 6.83
N PHE A 89 -0.65 -7.01 6.93
CA PHE A 89 -1.23 -5.72 7.32
C PHE A 89 -1.20 -5.60 8.84
N VAL A 90 0.01 -5.31 9.35
CA VAL A 90 0.32 -5.35 10.79
C VAL A 90 -0.55 -4.43 11.64
N PHE A 91 -1.10 -3.38 11.04
CA PHE A 91 -2.04 -2.49 11.74
C PHE A 91 -3.35 -3.20 12.12
N VAL A 92 -3.68 -4.34 11.49
CA VAL A 92 -4.84 -5.20 11.82
C VAL A 92 -4.38 -6.50 12.48
N THR A 93 -3.42 -7.21 11.86
CA THR A 93 -3.06 -8.58 12.27
C THR A 93 -2.20 -8.62 13.52
N GLU A 94 -1.35 -7.62 13.72
CA GLU A 94 -0.38 -7.55 14.82
C GLU A 94 -0.26 -6.12 15.36
N PRO A 95 -1.36 -5.54 15.89
CA PRO A 95 -1.38 -4.12 16.24
C PRO A 95 -0.37 -3.73 17.34
N ASP A 96 0.04 -4.66 18.18
CA ASP A 96 0.98 -4.43 19.28
C ASP A 96 2.42 -4.85 18.92
N SER A 97 2.67 -5.21 17.66
CA SER A 97 4.00 -5.58 17.21
C SER A 97 4.92 -4.36 17.06
N LEU A 98 6.24 -4.63 17.16
CA LEU A 98 7.26 -3.60 16.86
C LEU A 98 7.09 -3.01 15.46
N VAL A 99 6.68 -3.83 14.49
CA VAL A 99 6.47 -3.36 13.11
C VAL A 99 5.29 -2.39 13.04
N ALA A 100 4.19 -2.68 13.74
CA ALA A 100 3.06 -1.76 13.84
C ALA A 100 3.47 -0.43 14.49
N GLU A 101 4.34 -0.47 15.51
CA GLU A 101 4.85 0.75 16.17
C GLU A 101 5.71 1.59 15.22
N LYS A 102 6.56 0.97 14.40
CA LYS A 102 7.34 1.68 13.36
C LYS A 102 6.42 2.38 12.35
N PHE A 103 5.31 1.77 11.94
CA PHE A 103 4.33 2.43 11.09
C PHE A 103 3.58 3.56 11.80
N ARG A 104 3.24 3.41 13.09
CA ARG A 104 2.68 4.52 13.90
C ARG A 104 3.62 5.72 13.94
N PHE A 105 4.91 5.44 14.15
CA PHE A 105 5.94 6.47 14.13
C PHE A 105 6.02 7.17 12.76
N LEU A 106 6.01 6.42 11.65
CA LEU A 106 5.94 6.99 10.30
C LEU A 106 4.71 7.89 10.14
N GLY A 107 3.55 7.44 10.62
CA GLY A 107 2.33 8.25 10.60
C GLY A 107 2.46 9.57 11.39
N VAL A 108 3.14 9.55 12.54
CA VAL A 108 3.45 10.78 13.30
C VAL A 108 4.35 11.71 12.50
N ARG A 109 5.39 11.19 11.86
CA ARG A 109 6.31 11.99 11.03
C ARG A 109 5.60 12.62 9.83
N LEU A 110 4.74 11.89 9.15
CA LEU A 110 3.95 12.43 8.04
C LEU A 110 3.04 13.60 8.48
N ARG A 111 2.42 13.48 9.66
CA ARG A 111 1.63 14.59 10.24
C ARG A 111 2.50 15.80 10.61
N GLN A 112 3.68 15.59 11.15
CA GLN A 112 4.64 16.67 11.44
C GLN A 112 5.04 17.41 10.15
N ILE A 113 5.34 16.67 9.07
CA ILE A 113 5.62 17.27 7.75
C ILE A 113 4.40 18.07 7.26
N ARG A 114 3.18 17.54 7.41
CA ARG A 114 1.93 18.24 7.05
C ARG A 114 1.75 19.57 7.79
N HIS A 115 2.26 19.70 9.01
CA HIS A 115 2.22 20.99 9.73
C HIS A 115 3.19 22.02 9.16
N SER A 116 4.28 21.59 8.53
CA SER A 116 5.30 22.51 7.97
C SER A 116 5.07 22.84 6.50
N ARG A 117 4.34 21.98 5.76
CA ARG A 117 4.00 22.20 4.33
C ARG A 117 2.66 21.58 4.00
N SER A 118 2.03 22.03 2.91
CA SER A 118 0.84 21.35 2.40
C SER A 118 1.19 19.93 1.97
N LEU A 119 0.65 18.94 2.68
CA LEU A 119 0.85 17.50 2.41
C LEU A 119 -0.47 16.76 2.62
N LYS A 120 -1.04 16.28 1.55
CA LYS A 120 -2.29 15.53 1.55
C LYS A 120 -2.21 14.29 0.68
N LYS A 121 -1.54 14.39 -0.45
CA LYS A 121 -1.40 13.34 -1.45
C LYS A 121 0.02 12.80 -1.42
N ILE A 122 0.18 11.54 -1.03
CA ILE A 122 1.47 10.87 -0.88
C ILE A 122 1.61 9.77 -1.92
N LEU A 123 2.67 9.85 -2.71
CA LEU A 123 3.10 8.77 -3.58
C LEU A 123 3.96 7.79 -2.80
N VAL A 124 3.64 6.50 -2.85
CA VAL A 124 4.50 5.44 -2.35
C VAL A 124 5.00 4.64 -3.54
N THR A 125 6.30 4.62 -3.73
CA THR A 125 6.96 3.94 -4.85
C THR A 125 8.24 3.26 -4.40
N SER A 126 8.92 2.58 -5.31
CA SER A 126 10.19 1.91 -5.07
C SER A 126 11.10 2.05 -6.30
N ALA A 127 12.40 1.81 -6.15
CA ALA A 127 13.31 1.86 -7.29
C ALA A 127 13.07 0.69 -8.25
N ILE A 128 12.88 -0.52 -7.72
CA ILE A 128 12.67 -1.77 -8.47
C ILE A 128 11.44 -2.52 -7.96
N PRO A 129 10.92 -3.52 -8.69
CA PRO A 129 9.83 -4.36 -8.22
C PRO A 129 10.16 -5.14 -6.92
N GLN A 130 9.13 -5.56 -6.18
CA GLN A 130 9.21 -6.44 -5.00
C GLN A 130 9.92 -5.85 -3.76
N GLU A 131 10.05 -4.54 -3.66
CA GLU A 131 10.59 -3.86 -2.48
C GLU A 131 9.55 -3.67 -1.36
N GLY A 132 8.27 -4.00 -1.62
CA GLY A 132 7.18 -3.94 -0.62
C GLY A 132 6.41 -2.62 -0.59
N LYS A 133 6.44 -1.84 -1.67
CA LYS A 133 5.70 -0.58 -1.80
C LYS A 133 4.22 -0.70 -1.41
N SER A 134 3.51 -1.70 -1.96
CA SER A 134 2.07 -1.92 -1.69
C SER A 134 1.79 -2.27 -0.22
N LEU A 135 2.68 -3.07 0.40
CA LEU A 135 2.63 -3.36 1.83
C LEU A 135 2.78 -2.08 2.67
N VAL A 136 3.76 -1.24 2.32
CA VAL A 136 4.00 0.03 3.01
C VAL A 136 2.80 0.97 2.82
N SER A 137 2.28 1.10 1.60
CA SER A 137 1.10 1.92 1.28
C SER A 137 -0.11 1.57 2.14
N ALA A 138 -0.44 0.27 2.22
CA ALA A 138 -1.57 -0.22 3.00
C ALA A 138 -1.39 -0.01 4.51
N ASN A 139 -0.19 -0.29 5.05
CA ASN A 139 0.09 -0.07 6.47
C ASN A 139 0.08 1.43 6.83
N VAL A 140 0.59 2.31 5.97
CA VAL A 140 0.52 3.76 6.15
C VAL A 140 -0.94 4.23 6.16
N ALA A 141 -1.75 3.78 5.19
CA ALA A 141 -3.16 4.12 5.14
C ALA A 141 -3.89 3.70 6.43
N GLY A 142 -3.68 2.46 6.89
CA GLY A 142 -4.30 1.94 8.10
C GLY A 142 -3.90 2.71 9.37
N VAL A 143 -2.63 3.09 9.51
CA VAL A 143 -2.15 3.85 10.66
C VAL A 143 -2.68 5.29 10.67
N LEU A 144 -2.82 5.93 9.51
CA LEU A 144 -3.41 7.26 9.40
C LEU A 144 -4.91 7.23 9.73
N ALA A 145 -5.65 6.23 9.25
CA ALA A 145 -7.08 6.08 9.49
C ALA A 145 -7.46 5.87 10.97
N ARG A 146 -6.57 5.29 11.79
CA ARG A 146 -6.83 5.07 13.24
C ARG A 146 -7.19 6.33 14.03
N ARG A 147 -6.87 7.52 13.53
CA ARG A 147 -7.22 8.81 14.16
C ARG A 147 -8.52 9.41 13.64
N LYS A 148 -9.37 8.62 13.00
CA LYS A 148 -10.62 9.07 12.35
C LYS A 148 -10.38 10.06 11.20
N GLU A 149 -9.16 10.08 10.65
CA GLU A 149 -8.86 10.82 9.43
C GLU A 149 -9.42 10.04 8.24
N LYS A 150 -10.01 10.73 7.29
CA LYS A 150 -10.52 10.13 6.06
C LYS A 150 -9.35 9.84 5.13
N VAL A 151 -8.99 8.55 4.99
CA VAL A 151 -7.84 8.10 4.19
C VAL A 151 -8.33 7.34 2.99
N LEU A 152 -7.87 7.72 1.80
CA LEU A 152 -8.06 6.97 0.57
C LEU A 152 -6.74 6.34 0.15
N LEU A 153 -6.76 5.03 -0.08
CA LEU A 153 -5.68 4.28 -0.72
C LEU A 153 -6.04 4.02 -2.18
N ILE A 154 -5.24 4.54 -3.12
CA ILE A 154 -5.42 4.30 -4.55
C ILE A 154 -4.40 3.26 -5.01
N GLU A 155 -4.87 2.17 -5.61
CA GLU A 155 -4.02 1.20 -6.29
C GLU A 155 -3.68 1.73 -7.69
N GLY A 156 -2.55 2.43 -7.79
CA GLY A 156 -2.10 3.12 -8.99
C GLY A 156 -1.22 2.28 -9.92
N ASP A 157 -0.85 1.06 -9.51
CA ASP A 157 -0.15 0.09 -10.37
C ASP A 157 -1.17 -0.68 -11.25
N LEU A 158 -1.61 -0.06 -12.33
CA LEU A 158 -2.58 -0.66 -13.27
C LEU A 158 -2.04 -1.88 -14.02
N ARG A 159 -0.72 -2.10 -13.99
CA ARG A 159 -0.08 -3.22 -14.72
C ARG A 159 0.02 -4.48 -13.89
N ARG A 160 0.27 -4.34 -12.58
CA ARG A 160 0.44 -5.45 -11.63
C ARG A 160 -0.27 -5.13 -10.32
N PRO A 161 -1.60 -5.01 -10.34
CA PRO A 161 -2.38 -4.74 -9.15
C PRO A 161 -2.29 -5.92 -8.18
N VAL A 162 -2.15 -5.63 -6.88
CA VAL A 162 -2.00 -6.65 -5.83
C VAL A 162 -2.81 -6.33 -4.58
N LEU A 163 -3.21 -5.05 -4.36
CA LEU A 163 -3.83 -4.64 -3.11
C LEU A 163 -5.22 -5.23 -2.94
N ALA A 164 -6.06 -5.19 -3.98
CA ALA A 164 -7.40 -5.79 -3.92
C ALA A 164 -7.31 -7.28 -3.53
N GLN A 165 -6.42 -8.04 -4.15
CA GLN A 165 -6.19 -9.43 -3.81
C GLN A 165 -5.66 -9.62 -2.39
N GLN A 166 -4.71 -8.78 -1.93
CA GLN A 166 -4.14 -8.86 -0.58
C GLN A 166 -5.18 -8.55 0.52
N PHE A 167 -6.17 -7.74 0.21
CA PHE A 167 -7.32 -7.49 1.11
C PHE A 167 -8.41 -8.56 1.01
N GLY A 168 -8.22 -9.61 0.18
CA GLY A 168 -9.23 -10.63 -0.03
C GLY A 168 -10.46 -10.12 -0.79
N LEU A 169 -10.33 -9.00 -1.47
CA LEU A 169 -11.39 -8.44 -2.30
C LEU A 169 -11.41 -9.19 -3.64
N GLY A 170 -12.60 -9.47 -4.11
CA GLY A 170 -12.80 -10.03 -5.44
C GLY A 170 -12.49 -9.03 -6.55
N ARG A 171 -12.94 -9.33 -7.75
CA ARG A 171 -12.84 -8.43 -8.89
C ARG A 171 -13.76 -7.23 -8.67
N LEU A 172 -13.22 -6.04 -8.61
CA LEU A 172 -13.93 -4.78 -8.35
C LEU A 172 -13.59 -3.78 -9.43
N ALA A 173 -14.59 -2.99 -9.85
CA ALA A 173 -14.33 -1.82 -10.67
C ALA A 173 -13.49 -0.80 -9.89
N GLY A 174 -12.56 -0.14 -10.56
CA GLY A 174 -11.62 0.75 -9.90
C GLY A 174 -11.14 1.89 -10.79
N LEU A 175 -9.87 2.21 -10.66
CA LEU A 175 -9.21 3.31 -11.36
C LEU A 175 -9.27 3.15 -12.89
N ALA A 176 -9.06 1.93 -13.40
CA ALA A 176 -9.06 1.66 -14.85
C ALA A 176 -10.41 1.96 -15.47
N GLU A 177 -11.51 1.46 -14.89
CA GLU A 177 -12.87 1.68 -15.38
C GLU A 177 -13.24 3.15 -15.27
N TRP A 178 -12.84 3.82 -14.20
CA TRP A 178 -13.08 5.25 -14.06
C TRP A 178 -12.34 6.06 -15.15
N LEU A 179 -11.07 5.75 -15.39
CA LEU A 179 -10.27 6.43 -16.43
C LEU A 179 -10.84 6.18 -17.84
N GLN A 180 -11.47 5.03 -18.09
CA GLN A 180 -12.08 4.70 -19.37
C GLN A 180 -13.43 5.41 -19.57
N SER A 181 -14.29 5.40 -18.57
CA SER A 181 -15.69 5.83 -18.69
C SER A 181 -15.95 7.25 -18.19
N GLY A 182 -15.18 7.73 -17.21
CA GLY A 182 -15.44 9.01 -16.53
C GLY A 182 -16.73 9.03 -15.71
N LEU A 183 -17.30 7.87 -15.41
CA LEU A 183 -18.54 7.72 -14.63
C LEU A 183 -18.32 8.07 -13.15
N GLN A 184 -19.42 8.05 -12.38
CA GLN A 184 -19.46 8.48 -10.97
C GLN A 184 -18.30 7.94 -10.14
N THR A 185 -17.52 8.84 -9.55
CA THR A 185 -16.34 8.54 -8.75
C THR A 185 -16.64 7.63 -7.55
N ALA A 186 -17.80 7.81 -6.92
CA ALA A 186 -18.22 7.03 -5.76
C ALA A 186 -18.39 5.54 -6.06
N SER A 187 -18.74 5.16 -7.29
CA SER A 187 -18.96 3.75 -7.67
C SER A 187 -17.68 2.91 -7.72
N ASN A 188 -16.51 3.55 -7.75
CA ASN A 188 -15.21 2.89 -7.89
C ASN A 188 -14.36 3.00 -6.60
N ILE A 189 -14.97 3.49 -5.50
CA ILE A 189 -14.32 3.64 -4.20
C ILE A 189 -15.12 2.85 -3.17
N TYR A 190 -14.40 2.09 -2.35
CA TYR A 190 -15.00 1.19 -1.37
C TYR A 190 -14.47 1.50 0.03
N HIS A 191 -15.35 1.54 1.02
CA HIS A 191 -14.96 1.64 2.43
C HIS A 191 -14.64 0.25 2.97
N LEU A 192 -13.45 0.07 3.53
CA LEU A 192 -13.03 -1.18 4.16
C LEU A 192 -13.37 -1.13 5.65
N SER A 193 -14.42 -1.86 6.06
CA SER A 193 -14.99 -1.75 7.42
C SER A 193 -14.00 -2.11 8.53
N GLY A 194 -13.21 -3.18 8.38
CA GLY A 194 -12.19 -3.57 9.36
C GLY A 194 -11.02 -2.60 9.45
N PRO A 195 -10.33 -2.29 8.35
CA PRO A 195 -9.24 -1.33 8.28
C PRO A 195 -9.62 0.12 8.56
N GLY A 196 -10.86 0.51 8.29
CA GLY A 196 -11.39 1.85 8.56
C GLY A 196 -10.92 2.94 7.60
N PHE A 197 -10.57 2.59 6.38
CA PHE A 197 -10.22 3.54 5.30
C PHE A 197 -10.86 3.14 3.98
N TRP A 198 -10.76 4.03 2.98
CA TRP A 198 -11.30 3.79 1.64
C TRP A 198 -10.22 3.29 0.71
N ILE A 199 -10.60 2.43 -0.23
CA ILE A 199 -9.75 1.96 -1.32
C ILE A 199 -10.39 2.27 -2.68
N MET A 200 -9.57 2.72 -3.61
CA MET A 200 -9.87 2.68 -5.05
C MET A 200 -8.93 1.63 -5.65
N PRO A 201 -9.44 0.41 -5.94
CA PRO A 201 -8.63 -0.64 -6.55
C PRO A 201 -8.21 -0.24 -7.96
N ALA A 202 -7.24 -0.95 -8.53
CA ALA A 202 -6.80 -0.71 -9.91
C ALA A 202 -7.90 -0.97 -10.95
N GLY A 203 -8.81 -1.90 -10.66
CA GLY A 203 -9.75 -2.41 -11.64
C GLY A 203 -9.14 -3.46 -12.55
N ASP A 204 -9.73 -3.67 -13.73
CA ASP A 204 -9.20 -4.58 -14.74
C ASP A 204 -8.02 -3.94 -15.46
N PRO A 205 -6.84 -4.61 -15.50
CA PRO A 205 -5.63 -4.05 -16.11
C PRO A 205 -5.83 -3.67 -17.57
N PRO A 206 -5.76 -2.38 -17.95
CA PRO A 206 -5.96 -1.94 -19.32
C PRO A 206 -4.69 -2.15 -20.16
N LEU A 207 -4.85 -2.42 -21.45
CA LEU A 207 -3.72 -2.56 -22.37
C LEU A 207 -2.93 -1.23 -22.56
N ASN A 208 -3.62 -0.09 -22.43
CA ASN A 208 -3.10 1.26 -22.67
C ASN A 208 -3.04 2.10 -21.39
N ALA A 209 -2.56 1.51 -20.28
CA ALA A 209 -2.53 2.14 -18.95
C ALA A 209 -1.92 3.56 -18.98
N LEU A 210 -0.75 3.74 -19.60
CA LEU A 210 -0.06 5.02 -19.63
C LEU A 210 -0.86 6.10 -20.38
N GLU A 211 -1.46 5.76 -21.51
CA GLU A 211 -2.27 6.68 -22.30
C GLU A 211 -3.51 7.15 -21.51
N LEU A 212 -4.18 6.21 -20.84
CA LEU A 212 -5.31 6.53 -19.96
C LEU A 212 -4.91 7.49 -18.84
N MET A 213 -3.77 7.26 -18.19
CA MET A 213 -3.27 8.14 -17.14
C MET A 213 -2.90 9.53 -17.65
N GLN A 214 -2.44 9.63 -18.90
CA GLN A 214 -2.07 10.92 -19.55
C GLN A 214 -3.26 11.65 -20.17
N SER A 215 -4.44 11.08 -20.20
CA SER A 215 -5.65 11.65 -20.86
C SER A 215 -6.23 12.91 -20.18
N GLY A 216 -5.61 13.42 -19.09
CA GLY A 216 -6.15 14.51 -18.28
C GLY A 216 -7.24 14.07 -17.28
N ARG A 217 -7.85 12.91 -17.45
CA ARG A 217 -8.87 12.39 -16.54
C ARG A 217 -8.31 12.11 -15.15
N LEU A 218 -7.06 11.64 -15.05
CA LEU A 218 -6.41 11.42 -13.77
C LEU A 218 -6.31 12.72 -12.94
N SER A 219 -6.01 13.84 -13.57
CA SER A 219 -5.99 15.15 -12.91
C SER A 219 -7.38 15.51 -12.39
N GLN A 220 -8.43 15.34 -13.21
CA GLN A 220 -9.82 15.58 -12.81
C GLN A 220 -10.23 14.70 -11.62
N LEU A 221 -9.85 13.41 -11.64
CA LEU A 221 -10.10 12.51 -10.52
C LEU A 221 -9.45 13.03 -9.24
N MET A 222 -8.17 13.37 -9.29
CA MET A 222 -7.43 13.85 -8.12
C MET A 222 -8.00 15.18 -7.59
N GLU A 223 -8.48 16.06 -8.45
CA GLU A 223 -9.18 17.29 -8.06
C GLU A 223 -10.51 17.00 -7.34
N GLN A 224 -11.30 16.04 -7.82
CA GLN A 224 -12.55 15.60 -7.20
C GLN A 224 -12.32 14.92 -5.84
N LEU A 225 -11.26 14.11 -5.71
CA LEU A 225 -10.96 13.36 -4.49
C LEU A 225 -10.33 14.22 -3.39
N THR A 226 -9.54 15.22 -3.76
CA THR A 226 -8.80 16.05 -2.81
C THR A 226 -9.66 16.69 -1.72
N PRO A 227 -10.85 17.23 -1.96
CA PRO A 227 -11.70 17.79 -0.90
C PRO A 227 -12.35 16.74 0.00
N LEU A 228 -12.52 15.50 -0.45
CA LEU A 228 -13.27 14.43 0.24
C LEU A 228 -12.47 13.71 1.32
N PHE A 229 -11.14 13.67 1.17
CA PHE A 229 -10.26 12.90 2.05
C PHE A 229 -9.23 13.79 2.74
N ASP A 230 -8.80 13.40 3.93
CA ASP A 230 -7.71 14.05 4.66
C ASP A 230 -6.33 13.63 4.14
N TRP A 231 -6.24 12.39 3.70
CA TRP A 231 -5.06 11.78 3.09
C TRP A 231 -5.43 10.96 1.86
N ILE A 232 -4.62 11.08 0.82
CA ILE A 232 -4.68 10.23 -0.36
C ILE A 232 -3.32 9.57 -0.52
N ILE A 233 -3.27 8.25 -0.37
CA ILE A 233 -2.06 7.44 -0.54
C ILE A 233 -2.15 6.74 -1.89
N VAL A 234 -1.16 6.94 -2.74
CA VAL A 234 -1.09 6.30 -4.04
C VAL A 234 -0.01 5.22 -4.01
N ASP A 235 -0.41 3.95 -4.13
CA ASP A 235 0.50 2.84 -4.39
C ASP A 235 0.81 2.81 -5.89
N SER A 236 2.04 3.09 -6.28
CA SER A 236 2.41 3.22 -7.68
C SER A 236 3.36 2.11 -8.15
N PRO A 237 3.54 1.92 -9.47
CA PRO A 237 4.61 1.07 -9.99
C PRO A 237 6.00 1.55 -9.53
N PRO A 238 7.06 0.71 -9.69
CA PRO A 238 8.42 1.13 -9.41
C PRO A 238 8.89 2.18 -10.43
N LEU A 239 9.84 3.05 -9.99
CA LEU A 239 10.34 4.18 -10.78
C LEU A 239 11.09 3.78 -12.05
N LEU A 240 12.03 2.82 -11.92
CA LEU A 240 13.01 2.61 -12.99
C LEU A 240 12.44 2.00 -14.27
N PRO A 241 11.54 1.02 -14.26
CA PRO A 241 11.09 0.41 -15.50
C PRO A 241 9.93 1.14 -16.20
N LEU A 242 9.26 2.12 -15.53
CA LEU A 242 7.96 2.60 -15.98
C LEU A 242 7.79 4.13 -15.86
N ALA A 243 7.24 4.73 -16.92
CA ALA A 243 6.90 6.16 -16.94
C ALA A 243 5.66 6.50 -16.09
N ASP A 244 4.83 5.53 -15.79
CA ASP A 244 3.55 5.67 -15.07
C ASP A 244 3.74 6.39 -13.72
N THR A 245 4.81 6.07 -13.00
CA THR A 245 5.14 6.68 -11.70
C THR A 245 5.44 8.17 -11.82
N THR A 246 6.00 8.61 -12.95
CA THR A 246 6.24 10.04 -13.21
C THR A 246 4.93 10.82 -13.36
N VAL A 247 3.88 10.18 -13.90
CA VAL A 247 2.54 10.80 -13.97
C VAL A 247 1.98 10.98 -12.57
N TRP A 248 2.05 9.95 -11.72
CA TRP A 248 1.63 10.03 -10.33
C TRP A 248 2.39 11.08 -9.51
N ALA A 249 3.71 11.18 -9.70
CA ALA A 249 4.54 12.16 -8.99
C ALA A 249 4.11 13.61 -9.23
N ARG A 250 3.55 13.91 -10.40
CA ARG A 250 3.01 15.25 -10.72
C ARG A 250 1.66 15.54 -10.04
N MET A 251 0.95 14.51 -9.60
CA MET A 251 -0.39 14.61 -9.00
C MET A 251 -0.35 14.55 -7.47
N THR A 252 0.84 14.34 -6.88
CA THR A 252 1.04 14.15 -5.43
C THR A 252 1.90 15.25 -4.83
N ASP A 253 1.78 15.45 -3.51
CA ASP A 253 2.46 16.53 -2.77
C ASP A 253 3.82 16.08 -2.24
N GLY A 254 4.11 14.76 -2.29
CA GLY A 254 5.40 14.21 -1.87
C GLY A 254 5.47 12.70 -2.03
N THR A 255 6.71 12.19 -2.03
CA THR A 255 7.03 10.80 -2.34
C THR A 255 7.72 10.11 -1.17
N LEU A 256 7.22 8.94 -0.76
CA LEU A 256 7.92 7.96 0.06
C LEU A 256 8.58 6.94 -0.85
N LEU A 257 9.90 6.82 -0.78
CA LEU A 257 10.64 5.82 -1.53
C LEU A 257 10.85 4.59 -0.65
N VAL A 258 10.40 3.44 -1.11
CA VAL A 258 10.60 2.15 -0.42
C VAL A 258 11.83 1.47 -1.00
N ALA A 259 12.72 1.04 -0.13
CA ALA A 259 13.87 0.20 -0.46
C ALA A 259 13.82 -1.06 0.42
N ARG A 260 14.33 -2.19 -0.05
CA ARG A 260 14.34 -3.44 0.72
C ARG A 260 15.76 -3.86 1.06
N GLU A 261 16.00 -4.11 2.37
CA GLU A 261 17.29 -4.56 2.84
C GLU A 261 17.68 -5.91 2.19
N GLY A 262 18.94 -6.02 1.78
CA GLY A 262 19.46 -7.22 1.13
C GLY A 262 19.01 -7.44 -0.32
N ILE A 263 18.08 -6.64 -0.84
CA ILE A 263 17.56 -6.74 -2.22
C ILE A 263 17.84 -5.48 -3.04
N THR A 264 17.58 -4.30 -2.48
CA THR A 264 17.83 -3.04 -3.19
C THR A 264 19.32 -2.78 -3.26
N GLU A 265 19.87 -2.83 -4.47
CA GLU A 265 21.25 -2.44 -4.71
C GLU A 265 21.41 -0.92 -4.72
N LYS A 266 22.63 -0.45 -4.47
CA LYS A 266 22.97 0.99 -4.42
C LYS A 266 22.67 1.71 -5.73
N ALA A 267 23.01 1.12 -6.86
CA ALA A 267 22.87 1.78 -8.17
C ALA A 267 21.40 1.99 -8.59
N PRO A 268 20.47 1.03 -8.47
CA PRO A 268 19.04 1.26 -8.65
C PRO A 268 18.48 2.31 -7.68
N LEU A 269 18.85 2.26 -6.40
CA LEU A 269 18.39 3.24 -5.41
C LEU A 269 18.83 4.66 -5.78
N GLN A 270 20.08 4.84 -6.14
CA GLN A 270 20.62 6.13 -6.59
C GLN A 270 19.85 6.68 -7.79
N ARG A 271 19.66 5.85 -8.84
CA ARG A 271 18.89 6.25 -10.04
C ARG A 271 17.44 6.59 -9.69
N GLY A 272 16.79 5.83 -8.78
CA GLY A 272 15.45 6.16 -8.30
C GLY A 272 15.39 7.51 -7.59
N LEU A 273 16.38 7.82 -6.75
CA LEU A 273 16.49 9.11 -6.07
C LEU A 273 16.70 10.29 -7.03
N GLU A 274 17.48 10.09 -8.09
CA GLU A 274 17.71 11.11 -9.13
C GLU A 274 16.42 11.47 -9.91
N MET A 275 15.49 10.52 -10.01
CA MET A 275 14.18 10.74 -10.66
C MET A 275 13.21 11.55 -9.80
N ILE A 276 13.41 11.61 -8.49
CA ILE A 276 12.55 12.33 -7.55
C ILE A 276 13.17 13.70 -7.26
N LYS A 277 12.39 14.77 -7.41
CA LYS A 277 12.85 16.09 -7.00
C LYS A 277 13.12 16.09 -5.49
N LYS A 278 14.22 16.68 -5.05
CA LYS A 278 14.60 16.73 -3.63
C LYS A 278 13.50 17.32 -2.75
N SER A 279 12.79 18.34 -3.21
CA SER A 279 11.67 18.97 -2.52
C SER A 279 10.47 18.04 -2.29
N ASP A 280 10.32 17.04 -3.15
CA ASP A 280 9.16 16.15 -3.16
C ASP A 280 9.43 14.85 -2.38
N LEU A 281 10.69 14.55 -2.06
CA LEU A 281 11.06 13.39 -1.26
C LEU A 281 10.70 13.62 0.23
N LEU A 282 9.76 12.82 0.73
CA LEU A 282 9.36 12.82 2.15
C LEU A 282 10.33 12.01 3.02
N GLY A 283 10.91 10.96 2.44
CA GLY A 283 11.83 10.06 3.10
C GLY A 283 11.96 8.73 2.41
N ILE A 284 12.81 7.88 2.98
CA ILE A 284 13.03 6.50 2.52
C ILE A 284 12.57 5.54 3.61
N VAL A 285 11.75 4.57 3.22
CA VAL A 285 11.34 3.45 4.09
C VAL A 285 12.19 2.23 3.73
N LEU A 286 13.05 1.82 4.68
CA LEU A 286 13.81 0.59 4.51
C LEU A 286 12.99 -0.59 5.03
N ASN A 287 12.50 -1.41 4.10
CA ASN A 287 11.68 -2.58 4.37
C ASN A 287 12.55 -3.85 4.52
N GLY A 288 12.07 -4.83 5.30
CA GLY A 288 12.74 -6.13 5.47
C GLY A 288 13.99 -6.10 6.35
N CYS A 289 14.17 -5.06 7.18
CA CYS A 289 15.31 -4.97 8.08
C CYS A 289 15.20 -5.95 9.24
N MET A 290 16.16 -6.84 9.36
CA MET A 290 16.35 -7.72 10.52
C MET A 290 17.45 -7.14 11.41
N ASN A 291 17.10 -6.28 12.37
CA ASN A 291 18.05 -5.80 13.38
C ASN A 291 17.72 -6.39 14.76
N PRO A 292 18.53 -7.34 15.27
CA PRO A 292 18.28 -7.98 16.56
C PRO A 292 18.37 -7.00 17.74
N ASP A 293 19.14 -5.92 17.64
CA ASP A 293 19.31 -4.93 18.71
C ASP A 293 18.01 -4.17 19.01
N HIS A 294 17.21 -3.92 18.00
CA HIS A 294 15.91 -3.28 18.18
C HIS A 294 14.91 -4.15 18.95
N LYS A 295 14.96 -5.49 18.80
CA LYS A 295 14.08 -6.41 19.55
C LYS A 295 14.30 -6.29 21.05
N ASN A 296 15.55 -6.20 21.49
CA ASN A 296 15.90 -6.11 22.92
C ASN A 296 15.56 -4.75 23.54
N TYR A 297 15.68 -3.67 22.78
CA TYR A 297 15.31 -2.33 23.24
C TYR A 297 13.80 -2.20 23.47
N TYR A 298 12.99 -2.60 22.48
CA TYR A 298 11.52 -2.49 22.55
C TYR A 298 10.89 -3.47 23.54
N ARG A 299 11.50 -4.64 23.77
CA ARG A 299 11.02 -5.60 24.76
C ARG A 299 11.00 -5.03 26.20
N ARG A 300 11.81 -4.01 26.48
CA ARG A 300 11.82 -3.29 27.75
C ARG A 300 10.66 -2.30 27.91
N TYR A 301 10.06 -1.87 26.80
CA TYR A 301 8.97 -0.88 26.77
C TYR A 301 7.61 -1.48 26.38
N SER A 302 7.57 -2.74 26.00
CA SER A 302 6.30 -3.43 25.74
C SER A 302 5.60 -3.72 27.07
N PRO A 303 4.28 -3.48 27.19
CA PRO A 303 3.54 -3.87 28.38
C PRO A 303 3.68 -5.39 28.58
N PRO A 304 3.72 -5.87 29.84
CA PRO A 304 3.78 -7.29 30.11
C PRO A 304 2.58 -7.97 29.47
N ALA A 305 2.80 -9.10 28.77
CA ALA A 305 1.75 -9.88 28.18
C ALA A 305 0.71 -10.22 29.26
N VAL A 306 -0.50 -9.73 29.09
CA VAL A 306 -1.63 -10.12 29.93
C VAL A 306 -1.85 -11.62 29.69
N LYS A 307 -1.63 -12.43 30.75
CA LYS A 307 -1.87 -13.88 30.71
C LYS A 307 -3.36 -14.19 30.70
#